data_9a2a65f8679ab202744c10db89c14b70
#
_entry.id   9a2a65f8679ab202744c10db89c14b70
#
_cell.length_a   1.000
_cell.length_b   1.000
_cell.length_c   1.000
_cell.angle_alpha   90.00
_cell.angle_beta   90.00
_cell.angle_gamma   90.00
#
_symmetry.space_group_name_H-M   'P 1'
#
loop_
_entity.id
_entity.type
_entity.pdbx_description
1 polymer ?
#
loop_
_entity_poly.entity_id
_entity_poly.type
_entity_poly.pdbx_seq_one_letter_code
_entity_poly.pdbx_strand_id
1 'polypeptide(L)'
;MLKKLQRKFILINMSLVGIVLLLVFTALVVSNYRQNVEAVEAAMRQALQMRKINDPDFDPLPQIGRQPDPDKKEPFETKDSFIPTVSVTVDAVGNILIDDFQMATINETILNEAVMLVLSAEEDHGILSAYDLRYMRSFPPQNAENSTVRIVFADRSYELSNMRQMLASSLLVGAVSLVALFIISYFLSKLAIRPVGRAWEQQRQFVADASHELKTPLTVILANISILQSHATDTIASQKQWIDSTKAEGQRMKQLIEEMLFLAKSDADRLPLSFTRIDLSDVLWNCLLPFEAVAYEHGLTIDSEISPKIFVDGDASALKRLFLILLDNACKYSESPGVITVKLTRRGMHAILSVHNTGEPIPFGALPHIFDRFYRADASRVRAEGGYGLGLAIAKTIAEAHTASIAASSSVDEGTTFTFEIPLSKDI
;
A
#
# COMPACT_ATOMS: atom_id res chain seq x y z
N MET A 1 17.03 -3.99 -8.75
CA MET A 1 16.54 -2.69 -8.26
C MET A 1 15.35 -2.86 -7.31
N LEU A 2 14.30 -3.57 -7.67
CA LEU A 2 13.08 -3.80 -6.89
C LEU A 2 13.31 -4.43 -5.50
N LYS A 3 14.16 -5.48 -5.40
CA LYS A 3 14.52 -6.09 -4.11
C LYS A 3 15.21 -5.10 -3.14
N LYS A 4 16.00 -4.14 -3.66
CA LYS A 4 16.61 -3.08 -2.84
C LYS A 4 15.56 -2.09 -2.34
N LEU A 5 14.60 -1.72 -3.19
CA LEU A 5 13.48 -0.84 -2.84
C LEU A 5 12.59 -1.49 -1.77
N GLN A 6 12.26 -2.77 -1.93
CA GLN A 6 11.49 -3.54 -0.96
C GLN A 6 12.17 -3.57 0.41
N ARG A 7 13.48 -3.88 0.45
CA ARG A 7 14.25 -3.89 1.71
C ARG A 7 14.27 -2.51 2.38
N LYS A 8 14.48 -1.43 1.60
CA LYS A 8 14.44 -0.06 2.14
C LYS A 8 13.07 0.28 2.74
N PHE A 9 11.99 -0.07 2.04
CA PHE A 9 10.63 0.18 2.50
C PHE A 9 10.34 -0.55 3.82
N ILE A 10 10.69 -1.84 3.90
CA ILE A 10 10.53 -2.63 5.13
C ILE A 10 11.37 -2.05 6.25
N LEU A 11 12.66 -1.70 6.00
CA LEU A 11 13.54 -1.12 7.01
C LEU A 11 13.00 0.21 7.55
N ILE A 12 12.55 1.12 6.68
CA ILE A 12 12.00 2.41 7.10
C ILE A 12 10.75 2.21 7.96
N ASN A 13 9.81 1.36 7.52
CA ASN A 13 8.60 1.07 8.28
C ASN A 13 8.94 0.43 9.65
N MET A 14 9.81 -0.56 9.68
CA MET A 14 10.20 -1.24 10.91
C MET A 14 10.92 -0.29 11.87
N SER A 15 11.81 0.59 11.36
CA SER A 15 12.48 1.60 12.19
C SER A 15 11.49 2.60 12.79
N LEU A 16 10.54 3.11 11.97
CA LEU A 16 9.53 4.05 12.44
C LEU A 16 8.66 3.45 13.54
N VAL A 17 8.13 2.25 13.27
CA VAL A 17 7.28 1.53 14.23
C VAL A 17 8.07 1.15 15.49
N GLY A 18 9.31 0.70 15.34
CA GLY A 18 10.19 0.39 16.48
C GLY A 18 10.40 1.58 17.41
N ILE A 19 10.64 2.77 16.85
CA ILE A 19 10.77 4.02 17.62
C ILE A 19 9.46 4.36 18.35
N VAL A 20 8.33 4.27 17.66
CA VAL A 20 7.01 4.56 18.27
C VAL A 20 6.72 3.60 19.43
N LEU A 21 6.93 2.29 19.23
CA LEU A 21 6.74 1.29 20.29
C LEU A 21 7.66 1.55 21.47
N LEU A 22 8.93 1.88 21.22
CA LEU A 22 9.87 2.20 22.29
C LEU A 22 9.41 3.40 23.12
N LEU A 23 8.94 4.47 22.46
CA LEU A 23 8.42 5.66 23.14
C LEU A 23 7.17 5.34 23.98
N VAL A 24 6.22 4.59 23.40
CA VAL A 24 4.97 4.22 24.10
C VAL A 24 5.27 3.33 25.31
N PHE A 25 6.08 2.29 25.16
CA PHE A 25 6.43 1.42 26.28
C PHE A 25 7.23 2.14 27.35
N THR A 26 8.17 3.02 26.98
CA THR A 26 8.90 3.84 27.94
C THR A 26 7.94 4.75 28.72
N ALA A 27 7.02 5.42 28.05
CA ALA A 27 6.02 6.27 28.69
C ALA A 27 5.12 5.47 29.65
N LEU A 28 4.67 4.27 29.24
CA LEU A 28 3.86 3.38 30.10
C LEU A 28 4.62 2.92 31.34
N VAL A 29 5.87 2.50 31.19
CA VAL A 29 6.70 2.03 32.32
C VAL A 29 6.94 3.19 33.32
N VAL A 30 7.30 4.38 32.82
CA VAL A 30 7.54 5.55 33.64
C VAL A 30 6.25 6.01 34.35
N SER A 31 5.10 6.03 33.64
CA SER A 31 3.82 6.39 34.21
C SER A 31 3.41 5.43 35.33
N ASN A 32 3.51 4.13 35.07
CA ASN A 32 3.16 3.11 36.06
C ASN A 32 4.09 3.15 37.29
N TYR A 33 5.41 3.34 37.06
CA TYR A 33 6.34 3.49 38.17
C TYR A 33 5.99 4.69 39.06
N ARG A 34 5.65 5.85 38.47
CA ARG A 34 5.21 7.02 39.23
C ARG A 34 3.93 6.76 40.03
N GLN A 35 2.92 6.13 39.41
CA GLN A 35 1.67 5.77 40.09
C GLN A 35 1.91 4.81 41.26
N ASN A 36 2.77 3.81 41.10
CA ASN A 36 3.11 2.89 42.19
C ASN A 36 3.82 3.61 43.35
N VAL A 37 4.77 4.50 43.06
CA VAL A 37 5.45 5.29 44.10
C VAL A 37 4.47 6.20 44.84
N GLU A 38 3.60 6.91 44.11
CA GLU A 38 2.55 7.78 44.72
C GLU A 38 1.58 6.97 45.61
N ALA A 39 1.20 5.77 45.17
CA ALA A 39 0.33 4.90 45.97
C ALA A 39 1.02 4.42 47.25
N VAL A 40 2.30 4.06 47.18
CA VAL A 40 3.08 3.68 48.37
C VAL A 40 3.22 4.86 49.35
N GLU A 41 3.58 6.04 48.83
CA GLU A 41 3.68 7.26 49.69
C GLU A 41 2.34 7.66 50.29
N ALA A 42 1.23 7.51 49.56
CA ALA A 42 -0.11 7.77 50.10
C ALA A 42 -0.44 6.82 51.26
N ALA A 43 -0.16 5.51 51.08
CA ALA A 43 -0.36 4.51 52.15
C ALA A 43 0.53 4.80 53.37
N MET A 44 1.79 5.22 53.17
CA MET A 44 2.68 5.60 54.25
C MET A 44 2.17 6.85 55.00
N ARG A 45 1.68 7.88 54.30
CA ARG A 45 1.08 9.09 54.92
C ARG A 45 -0.15 8.73 55.72
N GLN A 46 -1.00 7.84 55.22
CA GLN A 46 -2.15 7.36 55.94
C GLN A 46 -1.77 6.62 57.24
N ALA A 47 -0.74 5.71 57.14
CA ALA A 47 -0.20 5.02 58.31
C ALA A 47 0.42 5.96 59.36
N LEU A 48 1.05 7.08 58.93
CA LEU A 48 1.54 8.11 59.82
C LEU A 48 0.42 8.84 60.57
N GLN A 49 -0.75 9.02 59.96
CA GLN A 49 -1.90 9.72 60.53
C GLN A 49 -2.79 8.84 61.38
N MET A 50 -2.69 7.49 61.26
CA MET A 50 -3.47 6.59 62.09
C MET A 50 -3.09 6.78 63.58
N ARG A 51 -4.09 7.09 64.42
CA ARG A 51 -3.95 7.32 65.85
C ARG A 51 -3.65 5.99 66.53
N LYS A 52 -2.87 6.02 67.64
CA LYS A 52 -2.52 4.81 68.42
C LYS A 52 -3.79 4.04 68.78
N ILE A 53 -3.77 2.70 68.62
CA ILE A 53 -4.82 1.75 69.03
C ILE A 53 -5.01 1.80 70.61
N ASN A 54 -4.06 2.38 71.34
CA ASN A 54 -4.06 2.52 72.79
C ASN A 54 -4.53 3.89 73.30
N ASP A 55 -5.21 4.70 72.49
CA ASP A 55 -5.85 5.92 73.00
C ASP A 55 -7.11 5.53 73.81
N PRO A 56 -7.22 5.90 75.10
CA PRO A 56 -8.37 5.51 75.95
C PRO A 56 -9.71 6.05 75.44
N ASP A 57 -9.69 7.01 74.51
CA ASP A 57 -10.90 7.57 73.85
C ASP A 57 -11.17 6.90 72.46
N PHE A 58 -10.50 5.81 72.12
CA PHE A 58 -10.73 5.07 70.90
C PHE A 58 -11.90 4.08 71.08
N ASP A 59 -13.04 4.40 70.49
CA ASP A 59 -14.18 3.47 70.42
C ASP A 59 -13.91 2.47 69.26
N PRO A 60 -13.56 1.20 69.54
CA PRO A 60 -13.12 0.24 68.51
C PRO A 60 -14.26 -0.40 67.71
N LEU A 61 -15.49 0.06 67.90
CA LEU A 61 -16.66 -0.52 67.23
C LEU A 61 -17.19 0.38 66.15
N PRO A 62 -17.01 0.06 64.87
CA PRO A 62 -17.90 0.57 63.86
C PRO A 62 -19.30 0.09 64.21
N GLN A 63 -20.26 1.01 64.43
CA GLN A 63 -21.64 0.71 64.73
C GLN A 63 -22.22 -0.23 63.66
N ILE A 64 -22.23 -1.52 63.93
CA ILE A 64 -22.99 -2.53 63.19
C ILE A 64 -24.45 -2.22 63.40
N GLY A 65 -25.09 -1.49 62.46
CA GLY A 65 -26.51 -1.21 62.57
C GLY A 65 -27.05 0.00 61.82
N ARG A 66 -26.27 0.71 61.01
CA ARG A 66 -26.86 1.67 60.07
C ARG A 66 -27.09 1.00 58.73
N GLN A 67 -28.38 0.83 58.37
CA GLN A 67 -28.76 0.49 57.00
C GLN A 67 -28.14 1.51 56.04
N PRO A 68 -27.58 1.06 54.89
CA PRO A 68 -27.04 1.97 53.90
C PRO A 68 -28.14 2.90 53.40
N ASP A 69 -27.86 4.17 53.35
CA ASP A 69 -28.70 5.20 52.74
C ASP A 69 -28.66 4.96 51.20
N PRO A 70 -29.80 4.61 50.55
CA PRO A 70 -29.80 4.24 49.12
C PRO A 70 -29.46 5.42 48.18
N ASP A 71 -29.38 6.65 48.68
CA ASP A 71 -29.10 7.85 47.85
C ASP A 71 -27.68 8.41 47.98
N LYS A 72 -26.83 7.85 48.81
CA LYS A 72 -25.40 8.17 48.83
C LYS A 72 -24.64 7.21 47.91
N LYS A 73 -24.28 7.68 46.72
CA LYS A 73 -23.20 7.07 45.92
C LYS A 73 -21.94 7.11 46.77
N GLU A 74 -21.61 5.98 47.38
CA GLU A 74 -20.30 5.78 47.98
C GLU A 74 -19.23 6.04 46.90
N PRO A 75 -18.16 6.80 47.21
CA PRO A 75 -17.05 6.95 46.30
C PRO A 75 -16.51 5.55 46.07
N PHE A 76 -16.34 5.21 44.80
CA PHE A 76 -15.72 3.98 44.28
C PHE A 76 -14.77 3.38 45.33
N GLU A 77 -15.11 2.19 45.83
CA GLU A 77 -14.12 1.31 46.47
C GLU A 77 -12.98 1.12 45.49
N THR A 78 -11.95 1.95 45.63
CA THR A 78 -10.64 1.61 45.15
C THR A 78 -10.33 0.24 45.77
N LYS A 79 -10.12 -0.80 45.01
CA LYS A 79 -9.45 -2.03 45.43
C LYS A 79 -8.17 -1.55 46.13
N ASP A 80 -8.24 -1.35 47.41
CA ASP A 80 -7.08 -1.07 48.25
C ASP A 80 -6.16 -2.28 48.07
N SER A 81 -5.19 -2.13 47.14
CA SER A 81 -4.05 -3.02 47.10
C SER A 81 -3.34 -2.77 48.42
N PHE A 82 -3.54 -3.71 49.34
CA PHE A 82 -2.93 -3.67 50.66
C PHE A 82 -1.42 -3.59 50.50
N ILE A 83 -0.88 -2.39 50.72
CA ILE A 83 0.53 -2.10 50.70
C ILE A 83 1.04 -2.36 52.10
N PRO A 84 1.84 -3.42 52.32
CA PRO A 84 2.29 -3.73 53.67
C PRO A 84 3.23 -2.62 54.16
N THR A 85 2.89 -2.02 55.27
CA THR A 85 3.68 -0.99 55.96
C THR A 85 3.97 -1.42 57.37
N VAL A 86 5.11 -0.97 57.94
CA VAL A 86 5.41 -1.10 59.36
C VAL A 86 5.51 0.29 59.96
N SER A 87 4.75 0.57 60.98
CA SER A 87 4.83 1.83 61.72
C SER A 87 5.51 1.62 63.08
N VAL A 88 6.45 2.49 63.34
CA VAL A 88 7.28 2.45 64.55
C VAL A 88 7.27 3.83 65.21
N THR A 89 7.04 3.88 66.50
CA THR A 89 7.18 5.08 67.31
C THR A 89 8.41 5.00 68.17
N VAL A 90 9.25 6.05 68.14
CA VAL A 90 10.46 6.18 68.99
C VAL A 90 10.17 7.25 70.02
N ASP A 91 10.33 6.89 71.31
CA ASP A 91 10.12 7.81 72.43
C ASP A 91 11.36 8.72 72.66
N ALA A 92 11.21 9.72 73.54
CA ALA A 92 12.30 10.64 73.87
C ALA A 92 13.50 9.98 74.54
N VAL A 93 13.34 8.75 75.05
CA VAL A 93 14.43 7.98 75.71
C VAL A 93 15.13 7.04 74.70
N GLY A 94 14.58 6.91 73.47
CA GLY A 94 15.14 6.07 72.43
C GLY A 94 14.53 4.65 72.39
N ASN A 95 13.45 4.40 73.15
CA ASN A 95 12.78 3.12 73.08
C ASN A 95 11.95 3.00 71.77
N ILE A 96 12.08 1.88 71.07
CA ILE A 96 11.38 1.59 69.83
C ILE A 96 10.13 0.81 70.18
N LEU A 97 8.95 1.39 69.84
CA LEU A 97 7.64 0.76 70.00
C LEU A 97 7.11 0.46 68.58
N ILE A 98 6.83 -0.80 68.29
CA ILE A 98 6.22 -1.19 67.04
C ILE A 98 4.70 -1.05 67.18
N ASP A 99 4.10 -0.09 66.44
CA ASP A 99 2.67 0.21 66.52
C ASP A 99 1.84 -0.75 65.65
N ASP A 100 2.33 -1.09 64.47
CA ASP A 100 1.65 -2.01 63.57
C ASP A 100 2.73 -2.77 62.73
N PHE A 101 2.59 -4.07 62.67
CA PHE A 101 3.57 -4.94 61.97
C PHE A 101 2.84 -5.79 60.91
N GLN A 102 2.72 -5.21 59.75
CA GLN A 102 2.03 -5.84 58.60
C GLN A 102 2.99 -6.43 57.59
N MET A 103 4.30 -6.39 57.86
CA MET A 103 5.34 -6.93 56.96
C MET A 103 5.91 -8.23 57.47
N ALA A 104 5.67 -9.33 56.76
CA ALA A 104 6.25 -10.64 57.09
C ALA A 104 7.78 -10.77 56.77
N THR A 105 8.32 -9.79 56.08
CA THR A 105 9.68 -9.88 55.50
C THR A 105 10.80 -9.19 56.33
N ILE A 106 10.44 -8.41 57.34
CA ILE A 106 11.40 -7.65 58.17
C ILE A 106 11.56 -8.37 59.49
N ASN A 107 12.82 -8.67 59.87
CA ASN A 107 13.18 -9.14 61.19
C ASN A 107 13.39 -7.92 62.11
N GLU A 108 13.06 -8.04 63.44
CA GLU A 108 13.27 -6.99 64.41
C GLU A 108 14.69 -6.38 64.43
N THR A 109 15.69 -7.19 64.13
CA THR A 109 17.10 -6.73 64.05
C THR A 109 17.27 -5.71 62.91
N ILE A 110 16.73 -6.04 61.72
CA ILE A 110 16.77 -5.15 60.55
C ILE A 110 15.98 -3.87 60.79
N LEU A 111 14.82 -4.00 61.44
CA LEU A 111 13.98 -2.87 61.74
C LEU A 111 14.69 -1.88 62.68
N ASN A 112 15.33 -2.38 63.75
CA ASN A 112 16.12 -1.57 64.66
C ASN A 112 17.29 -0.83 64.00
N GLU A 113 18.02 -1.52 63.11
CA GLU A 113 19.07 -0.89 62.34
C GLU A 113 18.52 0.16 61.37
N ALA A 114 17.42 -0.12 60.70
CA ALA A 114 16.75 0.81 59.76
C ALA A 114 16.28 2.08 60.53
N VAL A 115 15.70 1.93 61.72
CA VAL A 115 15.26 3.05 62.59
C VAL A 115 16.44 3.95 62.95
N MET A 116 17.57 3.36 63.34
CA MET A 116 18.79 4.13 63.70
C MET A 116 19.33 4.93 62.52
N LEU A 117 19.31 4.33 61.33
CA LEU A 117 19.75 5.00 60.10
C LEU A 117 18.80 6.17 59.74
N VAL A 118 17.48 5.98 59.87
CA VAL A 118 16.47 7.02 59.59
C VAL A 118 16.55 8.18 60.58
N LEU A 119 16.84 7.89 61.84
CA LEU A 119 17.02 8.94 62.87
C LEU A 119 18.26 9.81 62.59
N SER A 120 19.28 9.23 61.95
CA SER A 120 20.49 9.96 61.55
C SER A 120 20.40 10.63 60.19
N ALA A 121 19.32 10.37 59.42
CA ALA A 121 19.14 10.95 58.09
C ALA A 121 18.67 12.41 58.18
N GLU A 122 19.10 13.23 57.22
CA GLU A 122 18.68 14.66 57.16
C GLU A 122 17.23 14.82 56.61
N GLU A 123 16.82 13.91 55.70
CA GLU A 123 15.52 13.99 55.01
C GLU A 123 14.43 13.24 55.77
N ASP A 124 13.18 13.78 55.71
CA ASP A 124 11.99 13.18 56.34
C ASP A 124 11.43 12.00 55.60
N HIS A 125 11.84 11.77 54.40
CA HIS A 125 11.46 10.64 53.55
C HIS A 125 12.63 10.22 52.64
N GLY A 126 12.69 8.95 52.30
CA GLY A 126 13.79 8.47 51.45
C GLY A 126 13.78 6.95 51.26
N ILE A 127 14.89 6.47 50.76
CA ILE A 127 15.08 5.06 50.44
C ILE A 127 16.32 4.53 51.17
N LEU A 128 16.16 3.48 51.96
CA LEU A 128 17.23 2.70 52.53
C LEU A 128 17.61 1.56 51.59
N SER A 129 18.56 1.83 50.68
CA SER A 129 18.93 0.87 49.64
C SER A 129 19.55 -0.43 50.19
N ALA A 130 20.13 -0.40 51.38
CA ALA A 130 20.72 -1.58 52.03
C ALA A 130 19.66 -2.63 52.42
N TYR A 131 18.45 -2.21 52.68
CA TYR A 131 17.32 -3.05 53.16
C TYR A 131 16.16 -3.11 52.20
N ASP A 132 16.24 -2.46 51.04
CA ASP A 132 15.15 -2.29 50.08
C ASP A 132 13.85 -1.72 50.69
N LEU A 133 14.02 -0.73 51.62
CA LEU A 133 12.94 -0.08 52.30
C LEU A 133 12.79 1.38 51.89
N ARG A 134 11.57 1.84 51.76
CA ARG A 134 11.21 3.25 51.70
C ARG A 134 10.76 3.68 53.10
N TYR A 135 11.22 4.86 53.57
CA TYR A 135 10.81 5.39 54.86
C TYR A 135 10.19 6.77 54.76
N MET A 136 9.35 7.08 55.75
CA MET A 136 8.76 8.39 55.96
C MET A 136 8.63 8.62 57.45
N ARG A 137 9.14 9.75 57.96
CA ARG A 137 9.08 10.10 59.35
C ARG A 137 8.25 11.35 59.58
N SER A 138 7.62 11.45 60.74
CA SER A 138 6.87 12.62 61.20
C SER A 138 7.37 13.07 62.55
N PHE A 139 7.66 14.36 62.67
CA PHE A 139 8.01 14.97 63.93
C PHE A 139 6.75 15.48 64.64
N PRO A 140 6.71 15.39 65.99
CA PRO A 140 5.65 16.00 66.74
C PRO A 140 5.72 17.54 66.63
N PRO A 141 4.58 18.25 66.76
CA PRO A 141 4.59 19.72 66.84
C PRO A 141 5.49 20.19 68.01
N GLN A 142 6.21 21.30 67.83
CA GLN A 142 7.24 21.82 68.78
C GLN A 142 6.77 22.07 70.22
N ASN A 143 5.47 21.97 70.53
CA ASN A 143 4.84 22.21 71.86
C ASN A 143 4.34 20.92 72.53
N ALA A 144 4.68 19.72 72.02
CA ALA A 144 4.23 18.48 72.67
C ALA A 144 5.19 18.08 73.79
N GLU A 145 4.68 17.93 75.05
CA GLU A 145 5.46 17.51 76.21
C GLU A 145 6.10 16.12 76.08
N ASN A 146 5.72 15.29 75.08
CA ASN A 146 6.34 14.02 74.72
C ASN A 146 6.75 14.04 73.26
N SER A 147 8.03 14.35 72.97
CA SER A 147 8.59 14.31 71.64
C SER A 147 8.81 12.86 71.13
N THR A 148 7.76 12.27 70.58
CA THR A 148 7.86 10.95 69.92
C THR A 148 7.97 11.12 68.42
N VAL A 149 8.97 10.46 67.80
CA VAL A 149 9.13 10.42 66.32
C VAL A 149 8.46 9.17 65.79
N ARG A 150 7.52 9.35 64.83
CA ARG A 150 6.89 8.24 64.18
C ARG A 150 7.55 8.01 62.81
N ILE A 151 7.87 6.76 62.53
CA ILE A 151 8.52 6.32 61.29
C ILE A 151 7.69 5.22 60.70
N VAL A 152 7.41 5.34 59.41
CA VAL A 152 6.72 4.31 58.64
C VAL A 152 7.69 3.78 57.56
N PHE A 153 7.78 2.47 57.46
CA PHE A 153 8.52 1.76 56.44
C PHE A 153 7.59 1.06 55.48
N ALA A 154 7.94 1.04 54.17
CA ALA A 154 7.26 0.26 53.15
C ALA A 154 8.30 -0.58 52.36
N ASP A 155 7.93 -1.82 52.03
CA ASP A 155 8.81 -2.74 51.30
C ASP A 155 8.84 -2.37 49.81
N ARG A 156 10.03 -2.14 49.26
CA ARG A 156 10.24 -1.87 47.85
C ARG A 156 10.28 -3.14 46.99
N SER A 157 10.37 -4.31 47.59
CA SER A 157 10.38 -5.58 46.83
C SER A 157 9.12 -5.70 45.97
N TYR A 158 7.97 -5.21 46.46
CA TYR A 158 6.71 -5.14 45.69
C TYR A 158 6.80 -4.19 44.49
N GLU A 159 7.36 -2.98 44.68
CA GLU A 159 7.59 -2.03 43.60
C GLU A 159 8.49 -2.62 42.50
N LEU A 160 9.59 -3.28 42.90
CA LEU A 160 10.57 -3.86 42.01
C LEU A 160 10.05 -5.09 41.28
N SER A 161 9.26 -5.95 41.95
CA SER A 161 8.65 -7.12 41.33
C SER A 161 7.61 -6.75 40.27
N ASN A 162 6.75 -5.78 40.56
CA ASN A 162 5.79 -5.23 39.60
C ASN A 162 6.49 -4.60 38.40
N MET A 163 7.55 -3.84 38.61
CA MET A 163 8.33 -3.23 37.53
C MET A 163 8.98 -4.31 36.63
N ARG A 164 9.57 -5.36 37.20
CA ARG A 164 10.13 -6.48 36.46
C ARG A 164 9.08 -7.20 35.63
N GLN A 165 7.92 -7.47 36.20
CA GLN A 165 6.81 -8.13 35.52
C GLN A 165 6.28 -7.26 34.37
N MET A 166 6.15 -5.94 34.55
CA MET A 166 5.79 -5.01 33.50
C MET A 166 6.83 -4.94 32.38
N LEU A 167 8.10 -4.88 32.73
CA LEU A 167 9.16 -4.91 31.72
C LEU A 167 9.14 -6.20 30.91
N ALA A 168 8.97 -7.34 31.56
CA ALA A 168 8.90 -8.63 30.88
C ALA A 168 7.68 -8.73 29.96
N SER A 169 6.50 -8.32 30.43
CA SER A 169 5.27 -8.32 29.62
C SER A 169 5.34 -7.33 28.45
N SER A 170 5.90 -6.13 28.69
CA SER A 170 6.10 -5.12 27.64
C SER A 170 7.08 -5.60 26.57
N LEU A 171 8.14 -6.29 26.96
CA LEU A 171 9.13 -6.88 26.04
C LEU A 171 8.50 -7.99 25.20
N LEU A 172 7.69 -8.86 25.80
CA LEU A 172 6.97 -9.92 25.11
C LEU A 172 5.97 -9.35 24.09
N VAL A 173 5.11 -8.43 24.54
CA VAL A 173 4.11 -7.77 23.67
C VAL A 173 4.81 -7.00 22.54
N GLY A 174 5.90 -6.29 22.85
CA GLY A 174 6.71 -5.58 21.88
C GLY A 174 7.31 -6.50 20.82
N ALA A 175 7.85 -7.65 21.23
CA ALA A 175 8.43 -8.64 20.32
C ALA A 175 7.36 -9.24 19.40
N VAL A 176 6.22 -9.66 19.97
CA VAL A 176 5.09 -10.20 19.18
C VAL A 176 4.56 -9.15 18.19
N SER A 177 4.40 -7.89 18.62
CA SER A 177 3.97 -6.80 17.78
C SER A 177 4.93 -6.52 16.63
N LEU A 178 6.24 -6.54 16.87
CA LEU A 178 7.27 -6.35 15.84
C LEU A 178 7.24 -7.48 14.81
N VAL A 179 7.06 -8.73 15.24
CA VAL A 179 6.94 -9.89 14.31
C VAL A 179 5.68 -9.76 13.47
N ALA A 180 4.53 -9.45 14.07
CA ALA A 180 3.27 -9.27 13.36
C ALA A 180 3.38 -8.14 12.32
N LEU A 181 3.92 -7.00 12.71
CA LEU A 181 4.13 -5.85 11.82
C LEU A 181 5.15 -6.13 10.72
N PHE A 182 6.19 -6.93 10.99
CA PHE A 182 7.13 -7.37 9.96
C PHE A 182 6.42 -8.19 8.88
N ILE A 183 5.57 -9.15 9.30
CA ILE A 183 4.79 -9.99 8.38
C ILE A 183 3.86 -9.11 7.52
N ILE A 184 3.10 -8.21 8.14
CA ILE A 184 2.19 -7.28 7.45
C ILE A 184 2.98 -6.40 6.46
N SER A 185 4.08 -5.80 6.91
CA SER A 185 4.93 -4.92 6.08
C SER A 185 5.53 -5.68 4.89
N TYR A 186 5.92 -6.94 5.08
CA TYR A 186 6.44 -7.79 4.01
C TYR A 186 5.38 -8.05 2.93
N PHE A 187 4.15 -8.46 3.32
CA PHE A 187 3.07 -8.70 2.38
C PHE A 187 2.62 -7.43 1.66
N LEU A 188 2.45 -6.33 2.42
CA LEU A 188 2.05 -5.04 1.86
C LEU A 188 3.08 -4.50 0.88
N SER A 189 4.37 -4.59 1.23
CA SER A 189 5.48 -4.21 0.34
C SER A 189 5.48 -5.03 -0.96
N LYS A 190 5.22 -6.34 -0.87
CA LYS A 190 5.14 -7.20 -2.06
C LYS A 190 3.96 -6.83 -2.95
N LEU A 191 2.82 -6.50 -2.35
CA LEU A 191 1.62 -6.08 -3.09
C LEU A 191 1.83 -4.73 -3.78
N ALA A 192 2.38 -3.75 -3.08
CA ALA A 192 2.59 -2.39 -3.60
C ALA A 192 3.70 -2.31 -4.70
N ILE A 193 4.74 -3.14 -4.59
CA ILE A 193 5.88 -3.06 -5.52
C ILE A 193 5.66 -3.90 -6.78
N ARG A 194 4.81 -4.93 -6.76
CA ARG A 194 4.53 -5.76 -7.93
C ARG A 194 4.08 -4.98 -9.17
N PRO A 195 3.10 -4.06 -9.11
CA PRO A 195 2.67 -3.28 -10.27
C PRO A 195 3.80 -2.41 -10.83
N VAL A 196 4.57 -1.75 -9.96
CA VAL A 196 5.73 -0.94 -10.37
C VAL A 196 6.78 -1.79 -11.09
N GLY A 197 6.99 -3.02 -10.61
CA GLY A 197 7.90 -3.96 -11.23
C GLY A 197 7.48 -4.37 -12.64
N ARG A 198 6.20 -4.65 -12.83
CA ARG A 198 5.63 -4.99 -14.13
C ARG A 198 5.73 -3.83 -15.12
N ALA A 199 5.35 -2.63 -14.67
CA ALA A 199 5.43 -1.43 -15.49
C ALA A 199 6.88 -1.14 -15.93
N TRP A 200 7.85 -1.30 -15.02
CA TRP A 200 9.27 -1.13 -15.35
C TRP A 200 9.79 -2.14 -16.36
N GLU A 201 9.40 -3.42 -16.23
CA GLU A 201 9.81 -4.45 -17.17
C GLU A 201 9.17 -4.24 -18.55
N GLN A 202 7.89 -3.87 -18.59
CA GLN A 202 7.19 -3.51 -19.83
C GLN A 202 7.84 -2.31 -20.51
N GLN A 203 8.23 -1.28 -19.75
CA GLN A 203 8.92 -0.11 -20.31
C GLN A 203 10.31 -0.49 -20.87
N ARG A 204 11.04 -1.33 -20.15
CA ARG A 204 12.35 -1.81 -20.61
C ARG A 204 12.25 -2.63 -21.90
N GLN A 205 11.28 -3.54 -21.94
CA GLN A 205 11.01 -4.34 -23.12
C GLN A 205 10.60 -3.44 -24.30
N PHE A 206 9.71 -2.47 -24.08
CA PHE A 206 9.31 -1.50 -25.09
C PHE A 206 10.49 -0.76 -25.70
N VAL A 207 11.45 -0.28 -24.90
CA VAL A 207 12.65 0.40 -25.41
C VAL A 207 13.56 -0.55 -26.19
N ALA A 208 13.69 -1.80 -25.76
CA ALA A 208 14.50 -2.80 -26.45
C ALA A 208 13.89 -3.14 -27.81
N ASP A 209 12.60 -3.44 -27.86
CA ASP A 209 11.88 -3.79 -29.09
C ASP A 209 11.86 -2.61 -30.08
N ALA A 210 11.64 -1.39 -29.60
CA ALA A 210 11.73 -0.17 -30.39
C ALA A 210 13.11 0.00 -31.05
N SER A 211 14.17 -0.27 -30.29
CA SER A 211 15.54 -0.17 -30.81
C SER A 211 15.80 -1.20 -31.91
N HIS A 212 15.26 -2.40 -31.76
CA HIS A 212 15.36 -3.43 -32.77
C HIS A 212 14.56 -3.10 -34.04
N GLU A 213 13.29 -2.65 -33.87
CA GLU A 213 12.43 -2.32 -35.01
C GLU A 213 12.87 -1.05 -35.77
N LEU A 214 13.57 -0.12 -35.13
CA LEU A 214 14.17 1.04 -35.80
C LEU A 214 15.49 0.69 -36.52
N LYS A 215 16.27 -0.26 -36.02
CA LYS A 215 17.56 -0.61 -36.59
C LYS A 215 17.43 -1.24 -37.98
N THR A 216 16.41 -2.08 -38.18
CA THR A 216 16.21 -2.81 -39.43
C THR A 216 15.97 -1.90 -40.64
N PRO A 217 14.97 -1.00 -40.65
CA PRO A 217 14.74 -0.07 -41.77
C PRO A 217 15.90 0.90 -41.96
N LEU A 218 16.56 1.35 -40.89
CA LEU A 218 17.72 2.21 -40.97
C LEU A 218 18.87 1.50 -41.71
N THR A 219 19.10 0.20 -41.43
CA THR A 219 20.10 -0.58 -42.11
C THR A 219 19.81 -0.71 -43.61
N VAL A 220 18.52 -0.91 -43.99
CA VAL A 220 18.11 -0.97 -45.41
C VAL A 220 18.32 0.38 -46.11
N ILE A 221 17.95 1.49 -45.45
CA ILE A 221 18.19 2.85 -45.97
C ILE A 221 19.69 3.08 -46.24
N LEU A 222 20.55 2.75 -45.27
CA LEU A 222 21.99 2.93 -45.39
C LEU A 222 22.58 2.02 -46.54
N ALA A 223 22.07 0.79 -46.63
CA ALA A 223 22.49 -0.12 -47.74
C ALA A 223 22.07 0.44 -49.10
N ASN A 224 20.83 0.90 -49.25
CA ASN A 224 20.35 1.51 -50.48
C ASN A 224 21.17 2.75 -50.86
N ILE A 225 21.48 3.62 -49.89
CA ILE A 225 22.34 4.80 -50.10
C ILE A 225 23.74 4.37 -50.56
N SER A 226 24.33 3.32 -49.98
CA SER A 226 25.64 2.81 -50.38
C SER A 226 25.64 2.29 -51.81
N ILE A 227 24.54 1.63 -52.24
CA ILE A 227 24.35 1.18 -53.62
C ILE A 227 24.25 2.39 -54.56
N LEU A 228 23.46 3.39 -54.22
CA LEU A 228 23.35 4.63 -55.01
C LEU A 228 24.70 5.32 -55.16
N GLN A 229 25.51 5.36 -54.12
CA GLN A 229 26.84 5.96 -54.16
C GLN A 229 27.83 5.18 -55.02
N SER A 230 27.76 3.84 -55.04
CA SER A 230 28.63 3.01 -55.86
C SER A 230 28.32 3.10 -57.37
N HIS A 231 27.13 3.56 -57.73
CA HIS A 231 26.66 3.75 -59.11
C HIS A 231 26.43 5.22 -59.43
N ALA A 232 27.33 6.11 -59.01
CA ALA A 232 27.18 7.55 -59.10
C ALA A 232 27.06 8.11 -60.54
N THR A 233 27.45 7.33 -61.53
CA THR A 233 27.35 7.68 -62.98
C THR A 233 26.02 7.27 -63.62
N ASP A 234 25.22 6.48 -62.90
CA ASP A 234 23.95 6.00 -63.39
C ASP A 234 22.89 7.08 -63.39
N THR A 235 21.87 6.95 -64.22
CA THR A 235 20.78 7.89 -64.24
C THR A 235 19.83 7.67 -63.05
N ILE A 236 19.13 8.73 -62.59
CA ILE A 236 18.12 8.61 -61.55
C ILE A 236 17.02 7.59 -61.91
N ALA A 237 16.73 7.50 -63.23
CA ALA A 237 15.72 6.54 -63.72
C ALA A 237 16.15 5.08 -63.51
N SER A 238 17.42 4.75 -63.70
CA SER A 238 17.94 3.39 -63.46
C SER A 238 18.06 3.03 -62.00
N GLN A 239 18.19 4.04 -61.11
CA GLN A 239 18.32 3.85 -59.68
C GLN A 239 16.98 4.02 -58.92
N LYS A 240 15.86 4.21 -59.64
CA LYS A 240 14.54 4.51 -59.06
C LYS A 240 14.12 3.49 -58.00
N GLN A 241 14.39 2.21 -58.20
CA GLN A 241 14.01 1.17 -57.24
C GLN A 241 14.66 1.38 -55.85
N TRP A 242 15.92 1.83 -55.78
CA TRP A 242 16.62 2.08 -54.51
C TRP A 242 16.12 3.35 -53.82
N ILE A 243 15.76 4.37 -54.62
CA ILE A 243 15.15 5.61 -54.16
C ILE A 243 13.79 5.31 -53.60
N ASP A 244 12.93 4.59 -54.32
CA ASP A 244 11.60 4.22 -53.90
C ASP A 244 11.63 3.34 -52.64
N SER A 245 12.56 2.36 -52.57
CA SER A 245 12.79 1.53 -51.38
C SER A 245 13.22 2.37 -50.18
N THR A 246 14.17 3.32 -50.38
CA THR A 246 14.61 4.23 -49.30
C THR A 246 13.46 5.10 -48.76
N LYS A 247 12.62 5.63 -49.70
CA LYS A 247 11.43 6.41 -49.35
C LYS A 247 10.42 5.59 -48.57
N ALA A 248 10.16 4.35 -48.99
CA ALA A 248 9.25 3.44 -48.33
C ALA A 248 9.70 3.13 -46.87
N GLU A 249 10.99 2.83 -46.69
CA GLU A 249 11.54 2.58 -45.35
C GLU A 249 11.53 3.84 -44.47
N GLY A 250 11.78 5.03 -45.03
CA GLY A 250 11.64 6.30 -44.33
C GLY A 250 10.20 6.56 -43.86
N GLN A 251 9.22 6.23 -44.70
CA GLN A 251 7.78 6.34 -44.35
C GLN A 251 7.39 5.34 -43.25
N ARG A 252 7.87 4.11 -43.32
CA ARG A 252 7.67 3.07 -42.27
C ARG A 252 8.24 3.52 -40.94
N MET A 253 9.48 4.06 -40.93
CA MET A 253 10.09 4.59 -39.71
C MET A 253 9.29 5.73 -39.11
N LYS A 254 8.80 6.66 -39.93
CA LYS A 254 7.95 7.77 -39.48
C LYS A 254 6.69 7.23 -38.79
N GLN A 255 6.00 6.28 -39.41
CA GLN A 255 4.80 5.66 -38.83
C GLN A 255 5.11 4.97 -37.49
N LEU A 256 6.19 4.20 -37.42
CA LEU A 256 6.61 3.55 -36.17
C LEU A 256 6.84 4.56 -35.06
N ILE A 257 7.55 5.65 -35.33
CA ILE A 257 7.80 6.72 -34.36
C ILE A 257 6.48 7.36 -33.89
N GLU A 258 5.54 7.65 -34.79
CA GLU A 258 4.24 8.22 -34.47
C GLU A 258 3.40 7.28 -33.59
N GLU A 259 3.43 5.98 -33.86
CA GLU A 259 2.77 4.94 -33.06
C GLU A 259 3.37 4.83 -31.65
N MET A 260 4.70 4.84 -31.57
CA MET A 260 5.42 4.83 -30.28
C MET A 260 5.15 6.08 -29.46
N LEU A 261 5.17 7.27 -30.09
CA LEU A 261 4.86 8.54 -29.40
C LEU A 261 3.41 8.57 -28.89
N PHE A 262 2.47 7.99 -29.64
CA PHE A 262 1.09 7.87 -29.20
C PHE A 262 0.99 7.02 -27.92
N LEU A 263 1.61 5.84 -27.91
CA LEU A 263 1.62 4.97 -26.73
C LEU A 263 2.33 5.61 -25.53
N ALA A 264 3.47 6.28 -25.78
CA ALA A 264 4.20 6.97 -24.70
C ALA A 264 3.42 8.15 -24.10
N LYS A 265 2.65 8.88 -24.91
CA LYS A 265 1.76 9.93 -24.42
C LYS A 265 0.60 9.37 -23.59
N SER A 266 0.06 8.22 -23.97
CA SER A 266 -0.97 7.53 -23.22
C SER A 266 -0.48 7.07 -21.86
N ASP A 267 0.70 6.47 -21.79
CA ASP A 267 1.29 6.01 -20.52
C ASP A 267 1.51 7.16 -19.52
N ALA A 268 1.64 8.38 -20.04
CA ALA A 268 1.80 9.59 -19.22
C ALA A 268 0.47 10.30 -18.91
N ASP A 269 -0.69 9.69 -19.21
CA ASP A 269 -2.02 10.32 -19.13
C ASP A 269 -2.10 11.66 -19.86
N ARG A 270 -1.38 11.80 -20.99
CA ARG A 270 -1.24 13.05 -21.77
C ARG A 270 -1.83 12.96 -23.17
N LEU A 271 -2.70 12.01 -23.42
CA LEU A 271 -3.44 11.97 -24.69
C LEU A 271 -4.37 13.18 -24.74
N PRO A 272 -4.22 14.07 -25.74
CA PRO A 272 -5.12 15.20 -25.92
C PRO A 272 -6.40 14.70 -26.61
N LEU A 273 -7.27 13.97 -25.90
CA LEU A 273 -8.53 13.51 -26.42
C LEU A 273 -9.61 14.59 -26.23
N SER A 274 -10.37 14.87 -27.27
CA SER A 274 -11.50 15.78 -27.25
C SER A 274 -12.81 15.00 -27.25
N PHE A 275 -13.35 14.75 -26.06
CA PHE A 275 -14.61 14.02 -25.91
C PHE A 275 -15.79 14.90 -26.31
N THR A 276 -16.53 14.43 -27.32
CA THR A 276 -17.78 15.04 -27.77
C THR A 276 -18.79 13.94 -28.01
N ARG A 277 -20.07 14.30 -28.06
CA ARG A 277 -21.13 13.36 -28.50
C ARG A 277 -20.99 13.18 -30.00
N ILE A 278 -20.74 11.96 -30.45
CA ILE A 278 -20.52 11.61 -31.84
C ILE A 278 -21.46 10.49 -32.27
N ASP A 279 -21.87 10.50 -33.55
CA ASP A 279 -22.55 9.38 -34.18
C ASP A 279 -21.49 8.34 -34.63
N LEU A 280 -21.39 7.23 -33.88
CA LEU A 280 -20.46 6.15 -34.14
C LEU A 280 -20.68 5.48 -35.48
N SER A 281 -21.97 5.44 -35.92
CA SER A 281 -22.34 4.88 -37.20
C SER A 281 -21.74 5.67 -38.36
N ASP A 282 -21.80 7.01 -38.28
CA ASP A 282 -21.20 7.90 -39.28
C ASP A 282 -19.69 7.79 -39.31
N VAL A 283 -19.04 7.73 -38.12
CA VAL A 283 -17.58 7.54 -38.03
C VAL A 283 -17.17 6.24 -38.69
N LEU A 284 -17.89 5.15 -38.47
CA LEU A 284 -17.61 3.85 -39.06
C LEU A 284 -17.80 3.84 -40.57
N TRP A 285 -18.92 4.42 -41.08
CA TRP A 285 -19.13 4.55 -42.51
C TRP A 285 -18.01 5.33 -43.21
N ASN A 286 -17.53 6.42 -42.60
CA ASN A 286 -16.40 7.22 -43.11
C ASN A 286 -15.07 6.45 -43.11
N CYS A 287 -14.95 5.31 -42.39
CA CYS A 287 -13.84 4.40 -42.49
C CYS A 287 -14.05 3.33 -43.56
N LEU A 288 -15.25 2.75 -43.62
CA LEU A 288 -15.53 1.62 -44.50
C LEU A 288 -15.52 2.01 -45.96
N LEU A 289 -16.17 3.10 -46.36
CA LEU A 289 -16.28 3.49 -47.77
C LEU A 289 -14.95 3.61 -48.51
N PRO A 290 -13.92 4.28 -47.95
CA PRO A 290 -12.60 4.29 -48.58
C PRO A 290 -11.87 2.94 -48.50
N PHE A 291 -12.21 2.11 -47.51
CA PHE A 291 -11.53 0.85 -47.26
C PHE A 291 -12.05 -0.29 -48.18
N GLU A 292 -13.25 -0.18 -48.74
CA GLU A 292 -13.76 -1.12 -49.74
C GLU A 292 -12.85 -1.27 -50.97
N ALA A 293 -12.24 -0.17 -51.43
CA ALA A 293 -11.27 -0.20 -52.52
C ALA A 293 -10.02 -0.99 -52.15
N VAL A 294 -9.52 -0.80 -50.91
CA VAL A 294 -8.35 -1.54 -50.42
C VAL A 294 -8.63 -3.03 -50.27
N ALA A 295 -9.80 -3.39 -49.71
CA ALA A 295 -10.22 -4.80 -49.60
C ALA A 295 -10.36 -5.45 -50.98
N TYR A 296 -10.92 -4.74 -51.94
CA TYR A 296 -11.07 -5.23 -53.33
C TYR A 296 -9.71 -5.52 -54.01
N GLU A 297 -8.72 -4.64 -53.84
CA GLU A 297 -7.35 -4.86 -54.31
C GLU A 297 -6.72 -6.12 -53.72
N HIS A 298 -7.09 -6.50 -52.50
CA HIS A 298 -6.67 -7.74 -51.83
C HIS A 298 -7.55 -8.96 -52.19
N GLY A 299 -8.53 -8.81 -53.08
CA GLY A 299 -9.47 -9.87 -53.44
C GLY A 299 -10.48 -10.22 -52.36
N LEU A 300 -10.74 -9.26 -51.46
CA LEU A 300 -11.70 -9.40 -50.33
C LEU A 300 -12.97 -8.61 -50.58
N THR A 301 -14.07 -9.06 -49.95
CA THR A 301 -15.34 -8.34 -49.92
C THR A 301 -15.65 -7.90 -48.50
N ILE A 302 -16.27 -6.73 -48.34
CA ILE A 302 -16.75 -6.25 -47.06
C ILE A 302 -18.25 -6.41 -46.99
N ASP A 303 -18.74 -7.15 -45.99
CA ASP A 303 -20.15 -7.23 -45.63
C ASP A 303 -20.40 -6.41 -44.38
N SER A 304 -21.34 -5.43 -44.43
CA SER A 304 -21.52 -4.50 -43.33
C SER A 304 -22.98 -4.44 -42.89
N GLU A 305 -23.19 -4.59 -41.57
CA GLU A 305 -24.47 -4.46 -40.89
C GLU A 305 -24.35 -3.38 -39.78
N ILE A 306 -24.64 -2.13 -40.16
CA ILE A 306 -24.44 -0.98 -39.27
C ILE A 306 -25.78 -0.40 -38.87
N SER A 307 -26.12 -0.53 -37.57
CA SER A 307 -27.28 0.14 -37.00
C SER A 307 -27.08 1.66 -37.03
N PRO A 308 -28.04 2.46 -37.55
CA PRO A 308 -27.90 3.89 -37.66
C PRO A 308 -28.07 4.60 -36.31
N LYS A 309 -27.49 5.81 -36.18
CA LYS A 309 -27.70 6.73 -35.04
C LYS A 309 -27.32 6.15 -33.70
N ILE A 310 -26.17 5.54 -33.62
CA ILE A 310 -25.56 5.09 -32.37
C ILE A 310 -24.65 6.19 -31.85
N PHE A 311 -25.09 6.89 -30.77
CA PHE A 311 -24.34 7.99 -30.17
C PHE A 311 -23.51 7.54 -28.97
N VAL A 312 -22.25 7.97 -28.96
CA VAL A 312 -21.33 7.72 -27.89
C VAL A 312 -20.57 9.01 -27.51
N ASP A 313 -20.05 9.09 -26.30
CA ASP A 313 -19.17 10.19 -25.89
C ASP A 313 -17.70 9.77 -26.13
N GLY A 314 -17.01 10.46 -27.06
CA GLY A 314 -15.67 10.07 -27.43
C GLY A 314 -14.97 11.06 -28.34
N ASP A 315 -13.71 10.75 -28.69
CA ASP A 315 -12.92 11.45 -29.69
C ASP A 315 -13.05 10.74 -31.05
N ALA A 316 -13.67 11.42 -32.01
CA ALA A 316 -13.94 10.87 -33.33
C ALA A 316 -12.69 10.43 -34.08
N SER A 317 -11.55 11.14 -33.93
CA SER A 317 -10.30 10.82 -34.60
C SER A 317 -9.61 9.60 -34.00
N ALA A 318 -9.66 9.48 -32.67
CA ALA A 318 -9.14 8.29 -31.98
C ALA A 318 -9.96 7.04 -32.32
N LEU A 319 -11.30 7.13 -32.27
CA LEU A 319 -12.17 6.01 -32.63
C LEU A 319 -12.03 5.64 -34.12
N LYS A 320 -11.93 6.62 -35.02
CA LYS A 320 -11.59 6.36 -36.42
C LYS A 320 -10.28 5.57 -36.56
N ARG A 321 -9.24 5.96 -35.81
CA ARG A 321 -7.96 5.25 -35.81
C ARG A 321 -8.09 3.80 -35.33
N LEU A 322 -8.87 3.56 -34.27
CA LEU A 322 -9.16 2.21 -33.76
C LEU A 322 -9.84 1.37 -34.85
N PHE A 323 -10.86 1.89 -35.53
CA PHE A 323 -11.59 1.17 -36.57
C PHE A 323 -10.68 0.82 -37.77
N LEU A 324 -9.84 1.78 -38.21
CA LEU A 324 -8.89 1.55 -39.28
C LEU A 324 -7.86 0.45 -38.92
N ILE A 325 -7.41 0.40 -37.65
CA ILE A 325 -6.52 -0.66 -37.16
C ILE A 325 -7.20 -2.03 -37.27
N LEU A 326 -8.47 -2.13 -36.85
CA LEU A 326 -9.19 -3.40 -36.92
C LEU A 326 -9.47 -3.85 -38.36
N LEU A 327 -9.81 -2.91 -39.25
CA LEU A 327 -10.03 -3.19 -40.66
C LEU A 327 -8.74 -3.60 -41.36
N ASP A 328 -7.63 -2.90 -41.09
CA ASP A 328 -6.31 -3.24 -41.65
C ASP A 328 -5.87 -4.64 -41.21
N ASN A 329 -6.07 -4.99 -39.92
CA ASN A 329 -5.84 -6.34 -39.45
C ASN A 329 -6.71 -7.37 -40.16
N ALA A 330 -8.00 -7.11 -40.30
CA ALA A 330 -8.90 -8.01 -40.98
C ALA A 330 -8.44 -8.25 -42.45
N CYS A 331 -8.07 -7.19 -43.17
CA CYS A 331 -7.52 -7.33 -44.54
C CYS A 331 -6.24 -8.14 -44.60
N LYS A 332 -5.30 -7.89 -43.70
CA LYS A 332 -3.98 -8.56 -43.72
C LYS A 332 -4.06 -10.06 -43.43
N TYR A 333 -5.00 -10.46 -42.59
CA TYR A 333 -5.11 -11.83 -42.09
C TYR A 333 -6.28 -12.60 -42.68
N SER A 334 -7.04 -12.02 -43.63
CA SER A 334 -8.03 -12.75 -44.41
C SER A 334 -7.39 -13.62 -45.51
N GLU A 335 -7.97 -14.76 -45.74
CA GLU A 335 -7.68 -15.54 -46.94
C GLU A 335 -8.32 -14.91 -48.18
N SER A 336 -7.63 -14.91 -49.31
CA SER A 336 -8.17 -14.39 -50.55
C SER A 336 -8.51 -15.57 -51.51
N PRO A 337 -9.74 -15.67 -52.04
CA PRO A 337 -10.88 -14.77 -51.80
C PRO A 337 -11.52 -14.96 -50.42
N GLY A 338 -11.92 -13.85 -49.77
CA GLY A 338 -12.46 -13.88 -48.40
C GLY A 338 -13.47 -12.77 -48.15
N VAL A 339 -14.12 -12.84 -46.95
CA VAL A 339 -15.15 -11.88 -46.55
C VAL A 339 -14.76 -11.28 -45.18
N ILE A 340 -14.78 -9.95 -45.12
CA ILE A 340 -14.70 -9.21 -43.86
C ILE A 340 -16.11 -8.78 -43.48
N THR A 341 -16.59 -9.21 -42.31
CA THR A 341 -17.90 -8.82 -41.81
C THR A 341 -17.78 -7.77 -40.71
N VAL A 342 -18.43 -6.63 -40.88
CA VAL A 342 -18.44 -5.52 -39.92
C VAL A 342 -19.84 -5.29 -39.41
N LYS A 343 -20.07 -5.47 -38.10
CA LYS A 343 -21.36 -5.27 -37.46
C LYS A 343 -21.28 -4.24 -36.36
N LEU A 344 -22.22 -3.25 -36.42
CA LEU A 344 -22.40 -2.29 -35.32
C LEU A 344 -23.83 -2.37 -34.81
N THR A 345 -24.00 -2.76 -33.56
CA THR A 345 -25.32 -2.96 -32.95
C THR A 345 -25.39 -2.30 -31.58
N ARG A 346 -26.61 -2.02 -31.13
CA ARG A 346 -26.88 -1.57 -29.77
C ARG A 346 -27.31 -2.76 -28.92
N ARG A 347 -26.64 -2.95 -27.77
CA ARG A 347 -27.01 -3.96 -26.78
C ARG A 347 -27.10 -3.33 -25.39
N GLY A 348 -28.34 -3.10 -24.93
CA GLY A 348 -28.57 -2.41 -23.67
C GLY A 348 -28.03 -0.98 -23.68
N MET A 349 -27.09 -0.68 -22.77
CA MET A 349 -26.44 0.64 -22.64
C MET A 349 -25.08 0.73 -23.37
N HIS A 350 -24.78 -0.22 -24.25
CA HIS A 350 -23.51 -0.26 -24.98
C HIS A 350 -23.74 -0.35 -26.48
N ALA A 351 -22.82 0.23 -27.24
CA ALA A 351 -22.63 -0.05 -28.65
C ALA A 351 -21.58 -1.15 -28.81
N ILE A 352 -21.84 -2.14 -29.61
CA ILE A 352 -20.95 -3.25 -29.90
C ILE A 352 -20.60 -3.21 -31.39
N LEU A 353 -19.30 -3.00 -31.65
CA LEU A 353 -18.71 -3.19 -32.98
C LEU A 353 -17.99 -4.54 -33.01
N SER A 354 -18.29 -5.35 -34.01
CA SER A 354 -17.51 -6.55 -34.33
C SER A 354 -16.94 -6.45 -35.74
N VAL A 355 -15.67 -6.77 -35.87
CA VAL A 355 -14.94 -6.92 -37.12
C VAL A 355 -14.49 -8.37 -37.20
N HIS A 356 -15.06 -9.09 -38.15
CA HIS A 356 -14.79 -10.51 -38.35
C HIS A 356 -14.08 -10.72 -39.69
N ASN A 357 -13.11 -11.60 -39.73
CA ASN A 357 -12.46 -12.05 -40.94
C ASN A 357 -12.28 -13.57 -40.97
N THR A 358 -12.40 -14.13 -42.16
CA THR A 358 -12.04 -15.51 -42.45
C THR A 358 -10.53 -15.58 -42.69
N GLY A 359 -9.87 -16.57 -42.13
CA GLY A 359 -8.41 -16.75 -42.30
C GLY A 359 -7.82 -17.65 -41.23
N GLU A 360 -6.49 -17.75 -41.24
CA GLU A 360 -5.78 -18.59 -40.28
C GLU A 360 -6.08 -18.16 -38.84
N PRO A 361 -6.48 -19.07 -37.96
CA PRO A 361 -6.86 -18.72 -36.59
C PRO A 361 -5.65 -18.31 -35.78
N ILE A 362 -5.87 -17.38 -34.87
CA ILE A 362 -4.87 -16.99 -33.87
C ILE A 362 -4.67 -18.16 -32.90
N PRO A 363 -3.44 -18.66 -32.67
CA PRO A 363 -3.20 -19.74 -31.73
C PRO A 363 -3.75 -19.40 -30.32
N PHE A 364 -4.38 -20.35 -29.65
CA PHE A 364 -5.00 -20.13 -28.35
C PHE A 364 -4.05 -19.49 -27.31
N GLY A 365 -2.78 -19.91 -27.29
CA GLY A 365 -1.75 -19.33 -26.42
C GLY A 365 -1.36 -17.90 -26.78
N ALA A 366 -1.65 -17.43 -28.01
CA ALA A 366 -1.33 -16.08 -28.47
C ALA A 366 -2.46 -15.07 -28.14
N LEU A 367 -3.72 -15.51 -28.09
CA LEU A 367 -4.87 -14.65 -27.85
C LEU A 367 -4.74 -13.68 -26.66
N PRO A 368 -4.23 -14.08 -25.47
CA PRO A 368 -4.05 -13.16 -24.35
C PRO A 368 -3.03 -12.04 -24.63
N HIS A 369 -2.15 -12.23 -25.61
CA HIS A 369 -0.99 -11.38 -25.87
C HIS A 369 -1.11 -10.52 -27.12
N ILE A 370 -2.12 -10.72 -27.97
CA ILE A 370 -2.23 -9.98 -29.24
C ILE A 370 -2.37 -8.47 -29.09
N PHE A 371 -2.79 -8.00 -27.90
CA PHE A 371 -2.87 -6.58 -27.54
C PHE A 371 -1.60 -6.07 -26.87
N ASP A 372 -0.60 -6.92 -26.63
CA ASP A 372 0.68 -6.49 -26.06
C ASP A 372 1.53 -5.78 -27.15
N ARG A 373 2.34 -4.80 -26.72
CA ARG A 373 3.17 -4.00 -27.62
C ARG A 373 4.23 -4.88 -28.29
N PHE A 374 4.42 -4.70 -29.60
CA PHE A 374 5.37 -5.47 -30.42
C PHE A 374 5.09 -6.98 -30.47
N TYR A 375 3.96 -7.42 -29.91
CA TYR A 375 3.62 -8.83 -29.95
C TYR A 375 3.11 -9.24 -31.33
N ARG A 376 3.55 -10.42 -31.78
CA ARG A 376 3.19 -11.02 -33.09
C ARG A 376 3.06 -12.52 -32.88
N ALA A 377 1.95 -13.10 -33.31
CA ALA A 377 1.71 -14.54 -33.20
C ALA A 377 2.65 -15.35 -34.12
N ASP A 378 3.07 -14.77 -35.27
CA ASP A 378 3.98 -15.40 -36.21
C ASP A 378 5.06 -14.40 -36.71
N ALA A 379 6.32 -14.62 -36.30
CA ALA A 379 7.42 -13.71 -36.62
C ALA A 379 7.92 -13.83 -38.07
N SER A 380 7.57 -14.91 -38.80
CA SER A 380 8.13 -15.23 -40.09
C SER A 380 7.36 -14.72 -41.31
N ARG A 381 6.04 -14.74 -41.27
CA ARG A 381 5.15 -14.33 -42.39
C ARG A 381 5.01 -12.82 -42.59
N VAL A 382 5.02 -12.05 -41.53
CA VAL A 382 4.56 -10.64 -41.54
C VAL A 382 5.65 -9.62 -41.83
N ARG A 383 6.92 -10.00 -42.04
CA ARG A 383 7.94 -9.04 -42.48
C ARG A 383 7.68 -8.52 -43.91
N ALA A 384 6.97 -9.27 -44.73
CA ALA A 384 6.58 -8.85 -46.08
C ALA A 384 5.39 -7.87 -46.04
N GLU A 385 4.50 -7.92 -45.02
CA GLU A 385 3.23 -7.17 -44.97
C GLU A 385 3.25 -5.96 -44.05
N GLY A 386 4.34 -5.66 -43.37
CA GLY A 386 4.67 -4.32 -42.87
C GLY A 386 4.04 -3.89 -41.54
N GLY A 387 3.73 -4.80 -40.60
CA GLY A 387 3.20 -4.41 -39.27
C GLY A 387 4.22 -4.53 -38.12
N TYR A 388 4.32 -3.57 -37.22
CA TYR A 388 5.25 -3.56 -36.08
C TYR A 388 4.67 -4.20 -34.79
N GLY A 389 3.43 -4.72 -34.84
CA GLY A 389 2.76 -5.23 -33.64
C GLY A 389 2.32 -4.16 -32.63
N LEU A 390 2.20 -2.91 -33.08
CA LEU A 390 1.73 -1.79 -32.24
C LEU A 390 0.25 -1.46 -32.46
N GLY A 391 -0.33 -1.83 -33.61
CA GLY A 391 -1.70 -1.44 -33.96
C GLY A 391 -2.74 -1.89 -32.94
N LEU A 392 -2.78 -3.19 -32.60
CA LEU A 392 -3.74 -3.69 -31.60
C LEU A 392 -3.49 -3.13 -30.19
N ALA A 393 -2.25 -2.86 -29.81
CA ALA A 393 -1.93 -2.17 -28.56
C ALA A 393 -2.49 -0.74 -28.56
N ILE A 394 -2.41 -0.03 -29.70
CA ILE A 394 -3.03 1.31 -29.87
C ILE A 394 -4.55 1.20 -29.79
N ALA A 395 -5.17 0.22 -30.47
CA ALA A 395 -6.61 0.01 -30.38
C ALA A 395 -7.09 -0.23 -28.96
N LYS A 396 -6.36 -1.06 -28.19
CA LYS A 396 -6.65 -1.28 -26.77
C LYS A 396 -6.49 0.00 -25.95
N THR A 397 -5.44 0.76 -26.16
CA THR A 397 -5.20 2.06 -25.50
C THR A 397 -6.33 3.06 -25.76
N ILE A 398 -6.83 3.13 -27.01
CA ILE A 398 -7.96 3.99 -27.37
C ILE A 398 -9.24 3.50 -26.68
N ALA A 399 -9.49 2.19 -26.66
CA ALA A 399 -10.63 1.61 -25.97
C ALA A 399 -10.62 1.94 -24.46
N GLU A 400 -9.49 1.71 -23.79
CA GLU A 400 -9.33 2.02 -22.36
C GLU A 400 -9.54 3.51 -22.06
N ALA A 401 -9.02 4.40 -22.89
CA ALA A 401 -9.21 5.83 -22.76
C ALA A 401 -10.68 6.27 -22.93
N HIS A 402 -11.50 5.50 -23.63
CA HIS A 402 -12.94 5.70 -23.79
C HIS A 402 -13.80 4.91 -22.80
N THR A 403 -13.19 4.32 -21.75
CA THR A 403 -13.90 3.42 -20.82
C THR A 403 -14.62 2.28 -21.52
N ALA A 404 -14.10 1.89 -22.66
CA ALA A 404 -14.58 0.82 -23.52
C ALA A 404 -13.72 -0.44 -23.36
N SER A 405 -14.22 -1.58 -23.79
CA SER A 405 -13.49 -2.83 -23.84
C SER A 405 -13.23 -3.27 -25.28
N ILE A 406 -12.09 -3.97 -25.47
CA ILE A 406 -11.76 -4.63 -26.72
C ILE A 406 -11.35 -6.08 -26.42
N ALA A 407 -11.87 -7.02 -27.20
CA ALA A 407 -11.58 -8.44 -27.08
C ALA A 407 -11.43 -9.07 -28.45
N ALA A 408 -10.79 -10.25 -28.49
CA ALA A 408 -10.69 -11.04 -29.71
C ALA A 408 -11.08 -12.49 -29.39
N SER A 409 -11.75 -13.12 -30.34
CA SER A 409 -12.01 -14.55 -30.38
C SER A 409 -11.55 -15.12 -31.72
N SER A 410 -10.99 -16.32 -31.71
CA SER A 410 -10.50 -16.93 -32.93
C SER A 410 -10.62 -18.45 -32.82
N SER A 411 -11.14 -19.07 -33.87
CA SER A 411 -11.25 -20.51 -34.01
C SER A 411 -10.98 -20.95 -35.45
N VAL A 412 -10.68 -22.23 -35.64
CA VAL A 412 -10.40 -22.81 -36.98
C VAL A 412 -11.62 -22.73 -37.87
N ASP A 413 -12.81 -22.93 -37.28
CA ASP A 413 -14.06 -23.02 -38.07
C ASP A 413 -14.71 -21.66 -38.33
N GLU A 414 -14.50 -20.68 -37.43
CA GLU A 414 -15.20 -19.39 -37.48
C GLU A 414 -14.28 -18.22 -37.87
N GLY A 415 -12.94 -18.45 -37.99
CA GLY A 415 -12.02 -17.36 -38.25
C GLY A 415 -11.73 -16.49 -37.02
N THR A 416 -11.45 -15.19 -37.20
CA THR A 416 -11.10 -14.24 -36.12
C THR A 416 -12.13 -13.12 -36.05
N THR A 417 -12.58 -12.81 -34.83
CA THR A 417 -13.48 -11.70 -34.54
C THR A 417 -12.90 -10.79 -33.47
N PHE A 418 -12.74 -9.51 -33.80
CA PHE A 418 -12.45 -8.45 -32.84
C PHE A 418 -13.76 -7.78 -32.41
N THR A 419 -13.99 -7.66 -31.11
CA THR A 419 -15.19 -7.04 -30.55
C THR A 419 -14.79 -5.82 -29.73
N PHE A 420 -15.34 -4.67 -30.07
CA PHE A 420 -15.19 -3.41 -29.33
C PHE A 420 -16.54 -3.01 -28.73
N GLU A 421 -16.57 -2.77 -27.43
CA GLU A 421 -17.78 -2.42 -26.69
C GLU A 421 -17.58 -1.09 -25.96
N ILE A 422 -18.44 -0.09 -26.27
CA ILE A 422 -18.37 1.27 -25.73
C ILE A 422 -19.72 1.68 -25.14
N PRO A 423 -19.75 2.37 -23.96
CA PRO A 423 -20.97 2.90 -23.40
C PRO A 423 -21.65 3.91 -24.34
N LEU A 424 -22.98 3.84 -24.46
CA LEU A 424 -23.75 4.81 -25.18
C LEU A 424 -23.76 6.17 -24.45
N SER A 425 -23.80 7.25 -25.23
CA SER A 425 -24.04 8.58 -24.66
C SER A 425 -25.43 8.59 -24.00
N LYS A 426 -25.50 9.19 -22.81
CA LYS A 426 -26.79 9.36 -22.11
C LYS A 426 -27.64 10.33 -22.94
N ASP A 427 -28.87 9.92 -23.28
CA ASP A 427 -29.85 10.84 -23.85
C ASP A 427 -30.09 11.95 -22.80
N ILE A 428 -29.77 13.21 -23.16
CA ILE A 428 -30.13 14.41 -22.39
C ILE A 428 -31.51 14.85 -22.81
#